data_69a31e48590515c7a4672e822fa1fb21
#
_entry.id   69a31e48590515c7a4672e822fa1fb21
#
_cell.length_a   1.000
_cell.length_b   1.000
_cell.length_c   1.000
_cell.angle_alpha   90.00
_cell.angle_beta   90.00
_cell.angle_gamma   90.00
#
_symmetry.space_group_name_H-M   'P 1'
#
loop_
_entity.id
_entity.type
_entity.pdbx_description
1 polymer ?
#
loop_
_entity_poly.entity_id
_entity_poly.type
_entity_poly.pdbx_seq_one_letter_code
_entity_poly.pdbx_strand_id
1 'polypeptide(L)'
;MPHANTVIVRFYPPPEDLRRFLTTFYLTEIVVADGGVVTDALQPEWANLRFFSGNNPDCWIESGDHIQRASFVATGPSTRSTNFRLGASRLWGVGLLPLGWAQFIRVSAAKHANLIADGKQHPSFSGFVPLSETLFGAEADEAAELDRLIAFFRARLANLPADAKRIFAIHAALVDPQVATVAELVDRVGVGQRTIERICQRAFGFAPKLLLRRQRFMRSLSQFMLDPSLKWIGAIDSHYHDQAQFVRDFHEFMGMTPRAYAALPHPVLEKFIHERARVAGAPVQIMDRPEGVVGAEAEQI
;
A
#
# COMPACT_ATOMS: atom_id res chain seq x y z
N MET A 1 11.36 26.04 -23.91
CA MET A 1 10.96 24.64 -23.81
C MET A 1 10.22 24.51 -22.51
N PRO A 2 8.96 24.02 -22.47
CA PRO A 2 8.34 23.73 -21.19
C PRO A 2 9.19 22.65 -20.52
N HIS A 3 9.69 22.94 -19.32
CA HIS A 3 10.41 21.94 -18.53
C HIS A 3 9.43 20.80 -18.24
N ALA A 4 9.71 19.61 -18.79
CA ALA A 4 8.89 18.45 -18.54
C ALA A 4 8.91 18.14 -17.03
N ASN A 5 7.74 17.88 -16.46
CA ASN A 5 7.63 17.43 -15.07
C ASN A 5 8.51 16.19 -14.88
N THR A 6 9.38 16.22 -13.88
CA THR A 6 10.26 15.10 -13.56
C THR A 6 9.78 14.45 -12.26
N VAL A 7 9.57 13.14 -12.31
CA VAL A 7 9.25 12.31 -11.13
C VAL A 7 10.34 11.26 -11.00
N ILE A 8 11.00 11.23 -9.86
CA ILE A 8 12.02 10.25 -9.51
C ILE A 8 11.50 9.45 -8.32
N VAL A 9 11.56 8.12 -8.43
CA VAL A 9 11.15 7.21 -7.35
C VAL A 9 12.28 6.25 -7.07
N ARG A 10 12.62 6.05 -5.80
CA ARG A 10 13.59 5.07 -5.33
C ARG A 10 12.98 4.25 -4.21
N PHE A 11 13.16 2.94 -4.26
CA PHE A 11 12.69 2.00 -3.25
C PHE A 11 13.85 1.39 -2.48
N TYR A 12 13.64 1.22 -1.17
CA TYR A 12 14.60 0.64 -0.24
C TYR A 12 13.93 -0.52 0.49
N PRO A 13 14.43 -1.76 0.35
CA PRO A 13 13.92 -2.89 1.12
C PRO A 13 14.17 -2.66 2.60
N PRO A 14 13.21 -3.00 3.47
CA PRO A 14 13.43 -2.93 4.91
C PRO A 14 14.56 -3.88 5.35
N PRO A 15 15.31 -3.55 6.42
CA PRO A 15 16.19 -4.49 7.08
C PRO A 15 15.43 -5.76 7.53
N GLU A 16 16.14 -6.87 7.69
CA GLU A 16 15.56 -8.19 7.97
C GLU A 16 14.60 -8.19 9.17
N ASP A 17 14.95 -7.49 10.24
CA ASP A 17 14.14 -7.35 11.45
C ASP A 17 12.81 -6.60 11.23
N LEU A 18 12.69 -5.80 10.17
CA LEU A 18 11.50 -5.04 9.84
C LEU A 18 10.67 -5.62 8.68
N ARG A 19 11.20 -6.55 7.87
CA ARG A 19 10.54 -7.07 6.65
C ARG A 19 9.18 -7.71 6.88
N ARG A 20 8.96 -8.30 8.06
CA ARG A 20 7.65 -8.89 8.42
C ARG A 20 6.56 -7.85 8.65
N PHE A 21 6.92 -6.58 8.82
CA PHE A 21 6.02 -5.49 9.17
C PHE A 21 5.86 -4.46 8.07
N LEU A 22 6.90 -4.25 7.28
CA LEU A 22 6.98 -3.20 6.27
C LEU A 22 7.19 -3.82 4.88
N THR A 23 6.60 -3.20 3.87
CA THR A 23 6.82 -3.60 2.47
C THR A 23 8.12 -3.01 1.94
N THR A 24 8.19 -1.69 1.93
CA THR A 24 9.33 -0.90 1.45
C THR A 24 9.32 0.46 2.13
N PHE A 25 10.51 1.06 2.23
CA PHE A 25 10.64 2.51 2.26
C PHE A 25 10.75 3.01 0.82
N TYR A 26 10.25 4.19 0.53
CA TYR A 26 10.42 4.80 -0.79
C TYR A 26 10.55 6.31 -0.70
N LEU A 27 11.45 6.84 -1.53
CA LEU A 27 11.64 8.27 -1.73
C LEU A 27 11.06 8.65 -3.09
N THR A 28 10.27 9.71 -3.11
CA THR A 28 9.77 10.31 -4.35
C THR A 28 10.14 11.78 -4.39
N GLU A 29 10.70 12.21 -5.50
CA GLU A 29 11.02 13.61 -5.79
C GLU A 29 10.23 14.04 -7.02
N ILE A 30 9.46 15.10 -6.86
CA ILE A 30 8.65 15.70 -7.92
C ILE A 30 9.20 17.10 -8.20
N VAL A 31 9.66 17.30 -9.42
CA VAL A 31 10.11 18.58 -9.93
C VAL A 31 9.14 19.03 -11.02
N VAL A 32 8.51 20.16 -10.81
CA VAL A 32 7.58 20.80 -11.75
C VAL A 32 7.99 22.26 -11.94
N ALA A 33 7.58 22.86 -13.05
CA ALA A 33 7.75 24.28 -13.26
C ALA A 33 6.97 25.09 -12.21
N ASP A 34 7.32 26.35 -12.00
CA ASP A 34 6.70 27.23 -11.01
C ASP A 34 5.16 27.22 -11.13
N GLY A 35 4.52 26.91 -10.01
CA GLY A 35 3.07 26.74 -9.94
C GLY A 35 2.51 25.47 -10.60
N GLY A 36 3.35 24.64 -11.18
CA GLY A 36 2.95 23.36 -11.77
C GLY A 36 2.54 22.34 -10.73
N VAL A 37 1.69 21.42 -11.13
CA VAL A 37 1.24 20.29 -10.30
C VAL A 37 1.21 19.00 -11.12
N VAL A 38 1.44 17.90 -10.42
CA VAL A 38 1.19 16.53 -10.91
C VAL A 38 -0.09 16.02 -10.28
N THR A 39 -0.96 15.44 -11.08
CA THR A 39 -2.18 14.76 -10.63
C THR A 39 -2.10 13.30 -11.04
N ASP A 40 -2.37 12.39 -10.12
CA ASP A 40 -2.41 10.95 -10.37
C ASP A 40 -3.30 10.25 -9.31
N ALA A 41 -3.46 8.93 -9.44
CA ALA A 41 -4.25 8.11 -8.51
C ALA A 41 -3.47 6.88 -8.09
N LEU A 42 -3.31 6.70 -6.78
CA LEU A 42 -2.77 5.47 -6.20
C LEU A 42 -3.81 4.37 -6.25
N GLN A 43 -3.35 3.16 -6.53
CA GLN A 43 -4.16 1.95 -6.50
C GLN A 43 -4.50 1.52 -5.06
N PRO A 44 -5.51 0.64 -4.86
CA PRO A 44 -5.76 0.02 -3.56
C PRO A 44 -4.49 -0.57 -2.94
N GLU A 45 -4.27 -0.30 -1.66
CA GLU A 45 -3.05 -0.70 -0.94
C GLU A 45 -3.35 -1.24 0.47
N TRP A 46 -2.34 -1.76 1.19
CA TRP A 46 -2.50 -2.14 2.58
C TRP A 46 -2.65 -0.89 3.43
N ALA A 47 -1.57 -0.27 3.81
CA ALA A 47 -1.55 1.00 4.53
C ALA A 47 -0.23 1.71 4.23
N ASN A 48 -0.24 3.03 4.27
CA ASN A 48 0.95 3.82 4.04
C ASN A 48 1.03 5.03 4.98
N LEU A 49 2.26 5.38 5.32
CA LEU A 49 2.61 6.63 5.99
C LEU A 49 3.48 7.42 5.02
N ARG A 50 3.08 8.66 4.69
CA ARG A 50 3.78 9.52 3.72
C ARG A 50 4.11 10.85 4.36
N PHE A 51 5.39 11.18 4.38
CA PHE A 51 5.94 12.39 4.98
C PHE A 51 6.45 13.30 3.87
N PHE A 52 6.09 14.57 3.90
CA PHE A 52 6.35 15.53 2.83
C PHE A 52 7.26 16.67 3.28
N SER A 53 8.17 17.05 2.39
CA SER A 53 8.98 18.26 2.46
C SER A 53 8.79 19.06 1.17
N GLY A 54 8.60 20.37 1.26
CA GLY A 54 8.21 21.23 0.13
C GLY A 54 6.70 21.39 0.05
N ASN A 55 6.11 21.21 -1.13
CA ASN A 55 4.65 21.29 -1.27
C ASN A 55 3.95 20.08 -0.66
N ASN A 56 2.88 20.33 0.05
CA ASN A 56 2.02 19.30 0.63
C ASN A 56 0.88 18.94 -0.34
N PRO A 57 0.46 17.67 -0.39
CA PRO A 57 -0.56 17.23 -1.31
C PRO A 57 -1.97 17.65 -0.93
N ASP A 58 -2.81 17.77 -1.95
CA ASP A 58 -4.25 17.58 -1.82
C ASP A 58 -4.55 16.13 -2.18
N CYS A 59 -5.22 15.39 -1.30
CA CYS A 59 -5.55 13.97 -1.50
C CYS A 59 -7.02 13.71 -1.23
N TRP A 60 -7.64 12.84 -2.04
CA TRP A 60 -9.05 12.47 -1.82
C TRP A 60 -9.35 11.05 -2.29
N ILE A 61 -10.38 10.46 -1.68
CA ILE A 61 -11.02 9.24 -2.16
C ILE A 61 -12.37 9.66 -2.74
N GLU A 62 -12.71 9.15 -3.92
CA GLU A 62 -13.99 9.45 -4.56
C GLU A 62 -15.15 9.13 -3.62
N SER A 63 -16.04 10.12 -3.36
CA SER A 63 -17.12 10.02 -2.36
C SER A 63 -16.68 9.65 -0.93
N GLY A 64 -15.43 9.98 -0.57
CA GLY A 64 -14.84 9.71 0.74
C GLY A 64 -14.10 10.91 1.33
N ASP A 65 -13.06 10.62 2.12
CA ASP A 65 -12.24 11.63 2.78
C ASP A 65 -11.52 12.52 1.78
N HIS A 66 -11.36 13.78 2.15
CA HIS A 66 -10.54 14.76 1.45
C HIS A 66 -9.66 15.50 2.46
N ILE A 67 -8.37 15.48 2.24
CA ILE A 67 -7.39 16.23 3.04
C ILE A 67 -6.62 17.19 2.16
N GLN A 68 -6.28 18.35 2.71
CA GLN A 68 -5.55 19.38 2.01
C GLN A 68 -4.29 19.76 2.78
N ARG A 69 -3.18 19.85 2.06
CA ARG A 69 -1.89 20.39 2.54
C ARG A 69 -1.36 19.72 3.81
N ALA A 70 -1.61 18.42 4.00
CA ALA A 70 -1.03 17.70 5.11
C ALA A 70 0.44 17.32 4.82
N SER A 71 1.36 17.69 5.71
CA SER A 71 2.77 17.31 5.61
C SER A 71 3.05 15.88 6.07
N PHE A 72 2.06 15.24 6.67
CA PHE A 72 2.05 13.81 7.01
C PHE A 72 0.69 13.23 6.64
N VAL A 73 0.65 12.42 5.60
CA VAL A 73 -0.55 11.72 5.13
C VAL A 73 -0.48 10.26 5.57
N ALA A 74 -1.49 9.81 6.27
CA ALA A 74 -1.65 8.41 6.66
C ALA A 74 -2.87 7.79 5.97
N THR A 75 -2.69 6.60 5.39
CA THR A 75 -3.79 5.84 4.79
C THR A 75 -3.97 4.51 5.51
N GLY A 76 -5.22 4.15 5.75
CA GLY A 76 -5.59 2.80 6.16
C GLY A 76 -5.59 1.82 4.98
N PRO A 77 -5.88 0.53 5.23
CA PRO A 77 -6.09 -0.42 4.15
C PRO A 77 -7.21 0.04 3.23
N SER A 78 -6.99 -0.05 1.92
CA SER A 78 -7.96 0.46 0.96
C SER A 78 -8.41 -0.59 -0.05
N THR A 79 -9.65 -0.43 -0.52
CA THR A 79 -10.22 -1.08 -1.69
C THR A 79 -10.62 -0.06 -2.75
N ARG A 80 -10.26 1.20 -2.56
CA ARG A 80 -10.52 2.31 -3.49
C ARG A 80 -9.24 3.02 -3.84
N SER A 81 -9.19 3.58 -5.03
CA SER A 81 -8.08 4.45 -5.45
C SER A 81 -8.08 5.74 -4.62
N THR A 82 -6.87 6.23 -4.36
CA THR A 82 -6.64 7.54 -3.72
C THR A 82 -6.07 8.49 -4.74
N ASN A 83 -6.84 9.52 -5.07
CA ASN A 83 -6.39 10.59 -5.95
C ASN A 83 -5.51 11.58 -5.18
N PHE A 84 -4.55 12.17 -5.87
CA PHE A 84 -3.75 13.26 -5.30
C PHE A 84 -3.34 14.29 -6.34
N ARG A 85 -3.08 15.50 -5.84
CA ARG A 85 -2.47 16.60 -6.59
C ARG A 85 -1.33 17.18 -5.77
N LEU A 86 -0.15 17.28 -6.38
CA LEU A 86 1.07 17.66 -5.69
C LEU A 86 1.97 18.53 -6.58
N GLY A 87 2.48 19.64 -6.04
CA GLY A 87 3.51 20.48 -6.64
C GLY A 87 4.92 19.91 -6.43
N ALA A 88 5.95 20.74 -6.65
CA ALA A 88 7.33 20.36 -6.39
C ALA A 88 7.49 19.91 -4.92
N SER A 89 7.95 18.70 -4.72
CA SER A 89 7.97 18.09 -3.39
C SER A 89 8.98 16.93 -3.32
N ARG A 90 9.46 16.68 -2.11
CA ARG A 90 10.21 15.50 -1.73
C ARG A 90 9.40 14.77 -0.66
N LEU A 91 9.20 13.47 -0.82
CA LEU A 91 8.43 12.69 0.15
C LEU A 91 9.07 11.34 0.42
N TRP A 92 9.00 10.93 1.68
CA TRP A 92 9.25 9.56 2.10
C TRP A 92 7.93 8.85 2.38
N GLY A 93 7.82 7.64 1.85
CA GLY A 93 6.71 6.76 2.16
C GLY A 93 7.15 5.46 2.80
N VAL A 94 6.31 4.93 3.66
CA VAL A 94 6.51 3.66 4.36
C VAL A 94 5.26 2.81 4.20
N GLY A 95 5.38 1.72 3.46
CA GLY A 95 4.29 0.77 3.31
C GLY A 95 4.22 -0.20 4.49
N LEU A 96 3.05 -0.30 5.11
CA LEU A 96 2.79 -1.21 6.22
C LEU A 96 2.12 -2.49 5.73
N LEU A 97 2.68 -3.65 6.09
CA LEU A 97 2.00 -4.93 5.96
C LEU A 97 0.89 -5.07 7.02
N PRO A 98 -0.06 -6.00 6.87
CA PRO A 98 -1.09 -6.24 7.89
C PRO A 98 -0.53 -6.53 9.29
N LEU A 99 0.61 -7.23 9.38
CA LEU A 99 1.30 -7.44 10.65
C LEU A 99 1.92 -6.13 11.18
N GLY A 100 2.41 -5.26 10.30
CA GLY A 100 2.90 -3.92 10.64
C GLY A 100 1.78 -3.02 11.16
N TRP A 101 0.59 -3.09 10.57
CA TRP A 101 -0.58 -2.42 11.12
C TRP A 101 -0.86 -2.88 12.55
N ALA A 102 -0.92 -4.19 12.77
CA ALA A 102 -1.17 -4.76 14.10
C ALA A 102 -0.06 -4.43 15.12
N GLN A 103 1.19 -4.27 14.67
CA GLN A 103 2.36 -3.96 15.51
C GLN A 103 2.46 -2.48 15.86
N PHE A 104 2.29 -1.58 14.89
CA PHE A 104 2.63 -0.17 15.04
C PHE A 104 1.40 0.74 15.24
N ILE A 105 0.25 0.40 14.65
CA ILE A 105 -0.98 1.20 14.76
C ILE A 105 -1.87 0.69 15.90
N ARG A 106 -1.98 -0.64 16.08
CA ARG A 106 -2.62 -1.32 17.21
C ARG A 106 -4.13 -1.08 17.39
N VAL A 107 -4.78 -0.51 16.38
CA VAL A 107 -6.23 -0.35 16.33
C VAL A 107 -6.83 -1.25 15.25
N SER A 108 -8.14 -1.50 15.30
CA SER A 108 -8.81 -2.30 14.27
C SER A 108 -8.71 -1.63 12.91
N ALA A 109 -8.14 -2.34 11.92
CA ALA A 109 -7.99 -1.87 10.55
C ALA A 109 -9.35 -1.60 9.88
N ALA A 110 -10.42 -2.31 10.27
CA ALA A 110 -11.76 -2.08 9.75
C ALA A 110 -12.32 -0.68 10.08
N LYS A 111 -11.87 -0.07 11.19
CA LYS A 111 -12.24 1.31 11.52
C LYS A 111 -11.50 2.35 10.69
N HIS A 112 -10.51 1.94 9.94
CA HIS A 112 -9.63 2.77 9.11
C HIS A 112 -9.65 2.32 7.65
N ALA A 113 -10.61 1.46 7.30
CA ALA A 113 -10.79 0.97 5.93
C ALA A 113 -11.18 2.13 5.01
N ASN A 114 -10.44 2.29 3.90
CA ASN A 114 -10.59 3.42 2.97
C ASN A 114 -10.40 4.81 3.63
N LEU A 115 -9.64 4.89 4.73
CA LEU A 115 -9.31 6.15 5.38
C LEU A 115 -8.12 6.80 4.68
N ILE A 116 -8.21 8.11 4.46
CA ILE A 116 -7.08 9.01 4.26
C ILE A 116 -7.15 10.13 5.28
N ALA A 117 -6.05 10.39 5.98
CA ALA A 117 -6.05 11.34 7.10
C ALA A 117 -4.77 12.19 7.14
N ASP A 118 -4.89 13.40 7.68
CA ASP A 118 -3.75 14.13 8.21
C ASP A 118 -3.24 13.39 9.46
N GLY A 119 -2.07 12.77 9.32
CA GLY A 119 -1.50 11.94 10.37
C GLY A 119 -1.11 12.74 11.62
N LYS A 120 -0.90 14.06 11.51
CA LYS A 120 -0.64 14.91 12.66
C LYS A 120 -1.89 15.15 13.51
N GLN A 121 -3.07 15.11 12.90
CA GLN A 121 -4.33 15.40 13.56
C GLN A 121 -5.09 14.14 13.97
N HIS A 122 -4.85 13.01 13.30
CA HIS A 122 -5.61 11.79 13.55
C HIS A 122 -5.02 10.98 14.73
N PRO A 123 -5.81 10.69 15.78
CA PRO A 123 -5.32 10.07 17.03
C PRO A 123 -4.56 8.76 16.82
N SER A 124 -5.00 7.92 15.87
CA SER A 124 -4.36 6.61 15.62
C SER A 124 -2.95 6.71 15.04
N PHE A 125 -2.55 7.88 14.52
CA PHE A 125 -1.23 8.11 13.92
C PHE A 125 -0.36 9.07 14.73
N SER A 126 -0.83 9.54 15.88
CA SER A 126 -0.11 10.49 16.75
C SER A 126 1.28 10.02 17.15
N GLY A 127 1.50 8.69 17.28
CA GLY A 127 2.81 8.11 17.54
C GLY A 127 3.87 8.36 16.47
N PHE A 128 3.47 8.77 15.26
CA PHE A 128 4.39 9.07 14.14
C PHE A 128 4.65 10.58 13.95
N VAL A 129 3.99 11.45 14.73
CA VAL A 129 4.21 12.90 14.66
C VAL A 129 5.67 13.28 14.90
N PRO A 130 6.38 12.72 15.92
CA PRO A 130 7.80 13.03 16.11
C PRO A 130 8.67 12.72 14.89
N LEU A 131 8.38 11.60 14.19
CA LEU A 131 9.08 11.29 12.94
C LEU A 131 8.80 12.33 11.86
N SER A 132 7.55 12.75 11.71
CA SER A 132 7.17 13.76 10.71
C SER A 132 7.84 15.13 10.91
N GLU A 133 8.31 15.41 12.12
CA GLU A 133 8.98 16.67 12.50
C GLU A 133 10.49 16.59 12.38
N THR A 134 11.06 15.39 12.47
CA THR A 134 12.53 15.20 12.52
C THR A 134 13.09 14.46 11.31
N LEU A 135 12.25 13.95 10.41
CA LEU A 135 12.67 13.14 9.27
C LEU A 135 13.56 13.90 8.30
N PHE A 136 13.14 15.09 7.92
CA PHE A 136 13.88 15.94 7.00
C PHE A 136 14.83 16.88 7.74
N GLY A 137 16.09 16.98 7.26
CA GLY A 137 17.05 17.97 7.73
C GLY A 137 16.93 19.32 6.99
N ALA A 138 17.83 20.25 7.28
CA ALA A 138 17.93 21.52 6.56
C ALA A 138 18.31 21.32 5.10
N GLU A 139 19.14 20.31 4.83
CA GLU A 139 19.51 19.86 3.50
C GLU A 139 19.02 18.43 3.27
N ALA A 140 18.77 18.08 2.00
CA ALA A 140 18.34 16.75 1.63
C ALA A 140 19.50 15.76 1.80
N ASP A 141 19.33 14.80 2.70
CA ASP A 141 20.29 13.71 2.95
C ASP A 141 19.51 12.38 3.00
N GLU A 142 19.49 11.71 1.86
CA GLU A 142 18.73 10.49 1.64
C GLU A 142 19.17 9.37 2.61
N ALA A 143 20.45 9.20 2.85
CA ALA A 143 20.98 8.16 3.72
C ALA A 143 20.60 8.42 5.19
N ALA A 144 20.78 9.65 5.66
CA ALA A 144 20.42 10.02 7.02
C ALA A 144 18.89 9.99 7.25
N GLU A 145 18.07 10.34 6.24
CA GLU A 145 16.63 10.25 6.29
C GLU A 145 16.17 8.78 6.39
N LEU A 146 16.75 7.89 5.56
CA LEU A 146 16.46 6.45 5.62
C LEU A 146 16.86 5.85 6.98
N ASP A 147 18.04 6.22 7.50
CA ASP A 147 18.50 5.77 8.81
C ASP A 147 17.54 6.21 9.94
N ARG A 148 17.01 7.45 9.88
CA ARG A 148 16.00 7.92 10.84
C ARG A 148 14.71 7.10 10.75
N LEU A 149 14.25 6.77 9.55
CA LEU A 149 13.08 5.89 9.35
C LEU A 149 13.32 4.52 9.99
N ILE A 150 14.42 3.87 9.66
CA ILE A 150 14.78 2.56 10.19
C ILE A 150 14.89 2.58 11.72
N ALA A 151 15.62 3.55 12.26
CA ALA A 151 15.80 3.70 13.72
C ALA A 151 14.46 3.93 14.43
N PHE A 152 13.58 4.74 13.84
CA PHE A 152 12.25 5.01 14.40
C PHE A 152 11.37 3.75 14.51
N PHE A 153 11.32 2.93 13.45
CA PHE A 153 10.55 1.68 13.49
C PHE A 153 11.18 0.63 14.41
N ARG A 154 12.51 0.51 14.42
CA ARG A 154 13.23 -0.38 15.35
C ARG A 154 12.96 -0.04 16.82
N ALA A 155 13.02 1.24 17.18
CA ALA A 155 12.72 1.70 18.54
C ALA A 155 11.29 1.38 19.00
N ARG A 156 10.39 1.04 18.07
CA ARG A 156 8.98 0.68 18.32
C ARG A 156 8.68 -0.80 18.19
N LEU A 157 9.69 -1.61 17.91
CA LEU A 157 9.54 -3.06 17.99
C LEU A 157 9.26 -3.44 19.45
N ALA A 158 8.22 -4.22 19.64
CA ALA A 158 7.78 -4.76 20.91
C ALA A 158 7.42 -6.24 20.72
N ASN A 159 6.89 -6.89 21.76
CA ASN A 159 6.36 -8.24 21.62
C ASN A 159 5.35 -8.30 20.46
N LEU A 160 5.44 -9.38 19.68
CA LEU A 160 4.54 -9.62 18.57
C LEU A 160 3.07 -9.63 19.01
N PRO A 161 2.15 -9.14 18.20
CA PRO A 161 0.72 -9.29 18.44
C PRO A 161 0.33 -10.76 18.64
N ALA A 162 -0.61 -11.05 19.54
CA ALA A 162 -1.05 -12.42 19.83
C ALA A 162 -1.49 -13.24 18.62
N ASP A 163 -2.07 -12.58 17.59
CA ASP A 163 -2.49 -13.22 16.34
C ASP A 163 -1.41 -13.17 15.25
N ALA A 164 -0.14 -12.83 15.56
CA ALA A 164 0.91 -12.61 14.54
C ALA A 164 1.08 -13.78 13.57
N LYS A 165 1.17 -15.03 14.07
CA LYS A 165 1.28 -16.24 13.23
C LYS A 165 0.08 -16.39 12.28
N ARG A 166 -1.14 -16.11 12.77
CA ARG A 166 -2.36 -16.20 11.95
C ARG A 166 -2.46 -15.06 10.93
N ILE A 167 -2.08 -13.84 11.31
CA ILE A 167 -2.01 -12.69 10.38
C ILE A 167 -1.05 -13.03 9.25
N PHE A 168 0.11 -13.56 9.56
CA PHE A 168 1.10 -14.00 8.58
C PHE A 168 0.55 -15.09 7.64
N ALA A 169 -0.04 -16.16 8.19
CA ALA A 169 -0.60 -17.26 7.40
C ALA A 169 -1.74 -16.79 6.48
N ILE A 170 -2.63 -15.93 6.98
CA ILE A 170 -3.71 -15.33 6.17
C ILE A 170 -3.10 -14.46 5.06
N HIS A 171 -2.09 -13.64 5.37
CA HIS A 171 -1.44 -12.80 4.37
C HIS A 171 -0.80 -13.66 3.27
N ALA A 172 -0.01 -14.67 3.64
CA ALA A 172 0.61 -15.60 2.69
C ALA A 172 -0.43 -16.29 1.79
N ALA A 173 -1.56 -16.71 2.36
CA ALA A 173 -2.63 -17.33 1.59
C ALA A 173 -3.37 -16.33 0.67
N LEU A 174 -3.57 -15.09 1.10
CA LEU A 174 -4.21 -14.05 0.26
C LEU A 174 -3.39 -13.70 -0.99
N VAL A 175 -2.07 -13.70 -0.90
CA VAL A 175 -1.20 -13.39 -2.05
C VAL A 175 -0.91 -14.61 -2.94
N ASP A 176 -1.27 -15.81 -2.50
CA ASP A 176 -1.17 -17.03 -3.32
C ASP A 176 -2.28 -17.01 -4.39
N PRO A 177 -1.93 -17.01 -5.69
CA PRO A 177 -2.92 -16.99 -6.76
C PRO A 177 -3.80 -18.25 -6.79
N GLN A 178 -3.40 -19.33 -6.14
CA GLN A 178 -4.17 -20.59 -6.04
C GLN A 178 -5.32 -20.50 -5.04
N VAL A 179 -5.34 -19.48 -4.19
CA VAL A 179 -6.40 -19.26 -3.18
C VAL A 179 -7.39 -18.21 -3.71
N ALA A 180 -8.49 -18.66 -4.27
CA ALA A 180 -9.52 -17.81 -4.89
C ALA A 180 -10.80 -17.68 -4.06
N THR A 181 -11.05 -18.63 -3.15
CA THR A 181 -12.28 -18.71 -2.34
C THR A 181 -11.99 -18.66 -0.84
N VAL A 182 -13.03 -18.31 -0.06
CA VAL A 182 -12.94 -18.30 1.40
C VAL A 182 -12.73 -19.73 1.96
N ALA A 183 -13.29 -20.74 1.32
CA ALA A 183 -13.08 -22.13 1.72
C ALA A 183 -11.62 -22.55 1.58
N GLU A 184 -10.99 -22.27 0.42
CA GLU A 184 -9.56 -22.51 0.20
C GLU A 184 -8.67 -21.72 1.18
N LEU A 185 -9.06 -20.49 1.53
CA LEU A 185 -8.36 -19.70 2.54
C LEU A 185 -8.43 -20.37 3.91
N VAL A 186 -9.61 -20.86 4.29
CA VAL A 186 -9.83 -21.61 5.55
C VAL A 186 -8.97 -22.87 5.58
N ASP A 187 -8.99 -23.66 4.53
CA ASP A 187 -8.22 -24.90 4.42
C ASP A 187 -6.70 -24.63 4.47
N ARG A 188 -6.24 -23.58 3.76
CA ARG A 188 -4.81 -23.19 3.71
C ARG A 188 -4.28 -22.71 5.06
N VAL A 189 -5.08 -21.97 5.80
CA VAL A 189 -4.67 -21.38 7.09
C VAL A 189 -4.90 -22.34 8.27
N GLY A 190 -5.80 -23.31 8.12
CA GLY A 190 -6.07 -24.34 9.13
C GLY A 190 -6.82 -23.81 10.38
N VAL A 191 -7.58 -22.72 10.25
CA VAL A 191 -8.42 -22.17 11.34
C VAL A 191 -9.84 -21.88 10.86
N GLY A 192 -10.81 -21.96 11.77
CA GLY A 192 -12.22 -21.77 11.42
C GLY A 192 -12.53 -20.41 10.80
N GLN A 193 -13.51 -20.38 9.89
CA GLN A 193 -13.92 -19.21 9.11
C GLN A 193 -14.18 -17.97 9.98
N ARG A 194 -14.89 -18.13 11.11
CA ARG A 194 -15.16 -17.01 12.04
C ARG A 194 -13.87 -16.37 12.59
N THR A 195 -12.82 -17.17 12.83
CA THR A 195 -11.51 -16.68 13.25
C THR A 195 -10.83 -15.89 12.16
N ILE A 196 -10.86 -16.39 10.91
CA ILE A 196 -10.33 -15.69 9.73
C ILE A 196 -11.05 -14.37 9.54
N GLU A 197 -12.38 -14.34 9.57
CA GLU A 197 -13.18 -13.12 9.43
C GLU A 197 -12.79 -12.07 10.48
N ARG A 198 -12.68 -12.47 11.75
CA ARG A 198 -12.28 -11.57 12.85
C ARG A 198 -10.88 -11.00 12.63
N ILE A 199 -9.91 -11.83 12.23
CA ILE A 199 -8.52 -11.39 12.00
C ILE A 199 -8.45 -10.50 10.75
N CYS A 200 -9.15 -10.85 9.67
CA CYS A 200 -9.21 -10.05 8.46
C CYS A 200 -9.76 -8.65 8.74
N GLN A 201 -10.85 -8.53 9.50
CA GLN A 201 -11.38 -7.23 9.92
C GLN A 201 -10.38 -6.45 10.77
N ARG A 202 -9.72 -7.12 11.72
CA ARG A 202 -8.83 -6.45 12.68
C ARG A 202 -7.51 -5.99 12.07
N ALA A 203 -6.88 -6.81 11.21
CA ALA A 203 -5.53 -6.58 10.70
C ALA A 203 -5.48 -6.15 9.23
N PHE A 204 -6.48 -6.54 8.41
CA PHE A 204 -6.51 -6.26 6.96
C PHE A 204 -7.60 -5.25 6.56
N GLY A 205 -8.51 -4.92 7.47
CA GLY A 205 -9.53 -3.91 7.27
C GLY A 205 -10.83 -4.38 6.62
N PHE A 206 -10.86 -5.55 6.01
CA PHE A 206 -12.00 -6.02 5.20
C PHE A 206 -12.31 -7.48 5.43
N ALA A 207 -13.52 -7.91 5.04
CA ALA A 207 -13.91 -9.31 5.06
C ALA A 207 -13.06 -10.14 4.06
N PRO A 208 -12.81 -11.44 4.33
CA PRO A 208 -11.99 -12.30 3.48
C PRO A 208 -12.40 -12.31 2.01
N LYS A 209 -13.70 -12.39 1.73
CA LYS A 209 -14.24 -12.38 0.36
C LYS A 209 -13.84 -11.12 -0.42
N LEU A 210 -13.88 -9.95 0.22
CA LEU A 210 -13.49 -8.69 -0.42
C LEU A 210 -11.97 -8.61 -0.62
N LEU A 211 -11.18 -9.12 0.32
CA LEU A 211 -9.72 -9.20 0.17
C LEU A 211 -9.33 -10.07 -1.02
N LEU A 212 -9.92 -11.26 -1.17
CA LEU A 212 -9.68 -12.16 -2.32
C LEU A 212 -10.09 -11.51 -3.65
N ARG A 213 -11.24 -10.83 -3.69
CA ARG A 213 -11.66 -10.06 -4.88
C ARG A 213 -10.66 -8.96 -5.23
N ARG A 214 -10.19 -8.20 -4.22
CA ARG A 214 -9.18 -7.17 -4.41
C ARG A 214 -7.87 -7.75 -4.94
N GLN A 215 -7.40 -8.88 -4.40
CA GLN A 215 -6.18 -9.54 -4.87
C GLN A 215 -6.28 -9.96 -6.34
N ARG A 216 -7.39 -10.62 -6.72
CA ARG A 216 -7.66 -10.98 -8.11
C ARG A 216 -7.65 -9.76 -9.04
N PHE A 217 -8.35 -8.69 -8.63
CA PHE A 217 -8.40 -7.43 -9.38
C PHE A 217 -7.00 -6.82 -9.55
N MET A 218 -6.22 -6.75 -8.47
CA MET A 218 -4.91 -6.13 -8.49
C MET A 218 -3.88 -6.92 -9.29
N ARG A 219 -4.00 -8.26 -9.39
CA ARG A 219 -3.18 -9.05 -10.34
C ARG A 219 -3.42 -8.60 -11.78
N SER A 220 -4.70 -8.46 -12.18
CA SER A 220 -5.06 -7.98 -13.51
C SER A 220 -4.57 -6.55 -13.79
N LEU A 221 -4.81 -5.65 -12.84
CA LEU A 221 -4.42 -4.24 -12.99
C LEU A 221 -2.90 -4.08 -13.09
N SER A 222 -2.15 -4.78 -12.22
CA SER A 222 -0.69 -4.74 -12.22
C SER A 222 -0.08 -5.31 -13.50
N GLN A 223 -0.65 -6.38 -14.03
CA GLN A 223 -0.19 -6.97 -15.28
C GLN A 223 -0.39 -6.01 -16.45
N PHE A 224 -1.55 -5.35 -16.52
CA PHE A 224 -1.81 -4.32 -17.53
C PHE A 224 -0.85 -3.12 -17.40
N MET A 225 -0.58 -2.65 -16.18
CA MET A 225 0.31 -1.51 -15.94
C MET A 225 1.78 -1.82 -16.28
N LEU A 226 2.22 -3.06 -16.08
CA LEU A 226 3.57 -3.50 -16.46
C LEU A 226 3.72 -3.66 -17.96
N ASP A 227 2.67 -4.12 -18.64
CA ASP A 227 2.66 -4.32 -20.09
C ASP A 227 1.31 -3.92 -20.71
N PRO A 228 1.10 -2.63 -21.03
CA PRO A 228 -0.13 -2.17 -21.66
C PRO A 228 -0.40 -2.78 -23.05
N SER A 229 0.59 -3.39 -23.70
CA SER A 229 0.44 -4.06 -25.01
C SER A 229 -0.45 -5.30 -24.93
N LEU A 230 -0.58 -5.93 -23.74
CA LEU A 230 -1.48 -7.06 -23.50
C LEU A 230 -2.95 -6.73 -23.68
N LYS A 231 -3.30 -5.44 -23.67
CA LYS A 231 -4.69 -4.99 -23.54
C LYS A 231 -5.35 -5.63 -22.30
N TRP A 232 -6.56 -5.23 -21.97
CA TRP A 232 -7.24 -5.81 -20.81
C TRP A 232 -7.49 -7.31 -20.95
N ILE A 233 -7.81 -7.78 -22.17
CA ILE A 233 -8.15 -9.19 -22.38
C ILE A 233 -6.99 -10.15 -22.05
N GLY A 234 -5.75 -9.73 -22.23
CA GLY A 234 -4.55 -10.50 -21.89
C GLY A 234 -4.11 -10.33 -20.43
N ALA A 235 -4.60 -9.30 -19.74
CA ALA A 235 -4.23 -8.99 -18.38
C ALA A 235 -5.23 -9.50 -17.32
N ILE A 236 -6.45 -9.93 -17.74
CA ILE A 236 -7.48 -10.41 -16.82
C ILE A 236 -7.05 -11.73 -16.16
N ASP A 237 -7.08 -11.76 -14.82
CA ASP A 237 -6.80 -12.93 -14.01
C ASP A 237 -7.76 -14.09 -14.36
N SER A 238 -7.23 -15.32 -14.45
CA SER A 238 -7.97 -16.51 -14.87
C SER A 238 -9.13 -16.90 -13.96
N HIS A 239 -9.19 -16.37 -12.74
CA HIS A 239 -10.29 -16.59 -11.79
C HIS A 239 -11.48 -15.65 -12.01
N TYR A 240 -11.47 -14.81 -13.04
CA TYR A 240 -12.67 -14.12 -13.49
C TYR A 240 -13.51 -15.05 -14.37
N HIS A 241 -14.80 -15.18 -14.07
CA HIS A 241 -15.71 -15.99 -14.87
C HIS A 241 -16.02 -15.35 -16.22
N ASP A 242 -16.08 -14.02 -16.24
CA ASP A 242 -16.35 -13.24 -17.45
C ASP A 242 -15.79 -11.81 -17.34
N GLN A 243 -15.72 -11.16 -18.48
CA GLN A 243 -15.24 -9.78 -18.57
C GLN A 243 -16.17 -8.79 -17.83
N ALA A 244 -17.47 -9.07 -17.75
CA ALA A 244 -18.41 -8.18 -17.07
C ALA A 244 -18.14 -8.16 -15.54
N GLN A 245 -17.74 -9.28 -14.95
CA GLN A 245 -17.33 -9.32 -13.55
C GLN A 245 -16.07 -8.47 -13.31
N PHE A 246 -15.06 -8.57 -14.18
CA PHE A 246 -13.88 -7.72 -14.11
C PHE A 246 -14.23 -6.23 -14.21
N VAL A 247 -15.09 -5.84 -15.15
CA VAL A 247 -15.52 -4.44 -15.33
C VAL A 247 -16.27 -3.92 -14.08
N ARG A 248 -17.10 -4.74 -13.45
CA ARG A 248 -17.77 -4.38 -12.18
C ARG A 248 -16.76 -4.18 -11.04
N ASP A 249 -15.79 -5.11 -10.89
CA ASP A 249 -14.72 -4.98 -9.88
C ASP A 249 -13.85 -3.73 -10.17
N PHE A 250 -13.56 -3.47 -11.44
CA PHE A 250 -12.79 -2.28 -11.85
C PHE A 250 -13.50 -0.98 -11.44
N HIS A 251 -14.80 -0.90 -11.73
CA HIS A 251 -15.58 0.28 -11.36
C HIS A 251 -15.70 0.44 -9.83
N GLU A 252 -15.87 -0.66 -9.11
CA GLU A 252 -15.94 -0.62 -7.64
C GLU A 252 -14.63 -0.15 -7.00
N PHE A 253 -13.47 -0.63 -7.48
CA PHE A 253 -12.18 -0.35 -6.87
C PHE A 253 -11.50 0.91 -7.39
N MET A 254 -11.69 1.26 -8.66
CA MET A 254 -11.04 2.41 -9.30
C MET A 254 -11.98 3.58 -9.57
N GLY A 255 -13.30 3.43 -9.35
CA GLY A 255 -14.30 4.48 -9.62
C GLY A 255 -14.56 4.76 -11.09
N MET A 256 -13.95 4.02 -12.01
CA MET A 256 -14.05 4.26 -13.46
C MET A 256 -14.00 2.96 -14.27
N THR A 257 -14.21 3.07 -15.58
CA THR A 257 -14.10 1.91 -16.47
C THR A 257 -12.63 1.59 -16.84
N PRO A 258 -12.29 0.33 -17.20
CA PRO A 258 -10.94 -0.02 -17.68
C PRO A 258 -10.47 0.86 -18.84
N ARG A 259 -11.38 1.20 -19.76
CA ARG A 259 -11.08 2.07 -20.91
C ARG A 259 -10.73 3.49 -20.49
N ALA A 260 -11.49 4.05 -19.54
CA ALA A 260 -11.21 5.39 -19.03
C ALA A 260 -9.86 5.43 -18.30
N TYR A 261 -9.55 4.42 -17.49
CA TYR A 261 -8.28 4.30 -16.80
C TYR A 261 -7.10 4.23 -17.77
N ALA A 262 -7.19 3.39 -18.80
CA ALA A 262 -6.12 3.24 -19.81
C ALA A 262 -5.87 4.50 -20.65
N ALA A 263 -6.81 5.44 -20.67
CA ALA A 263 -6.67 6.72 -21.37
C ALA A 263 -6.06 7.83 -20.50
N LEU A 264 -5.92 7.61 -19.20
CA LEU A 264 -5.33 8.58 -18.27
C LEU A 264 -3.80 8.50 -18.30
N PRO A 265 -3.11 9.63 -18.17
CA PRO A 265 -1.69 9.62 -17.85
C PRO A 265 -1.49 9.20 -16.40
N HIS A 266 -0.46 8.40 -16.16
CA HIS A 266 -0.08 7.94 -14.82
C HIS A 266 1.36 8.36 -14.50
N PRO A 267 1.66 9.67 -14.39
CA PRO A 267 3.03 10.20 -14.39
C PRO A 267 3.84 9.78 -13.16
N VAL A 268 3.17 9.47 -12.07
CA VAL A 268 3.79 8.98 -10.82
C VAL A 268 3.64 7.47 -10.71
N LEU A 269 2.42 6.96 -10.87
CA LEU A 269 2.09 5.56 -10.64
C LEU A 269 2.84 4.62 -11.59
N GLU A 270 2.99 4.98 -12.88
CA GLU A 270 3.75 4.18 -13.84
C GLU A 270 5.20 3.96 -13.38
N LYS A 271 5.88 5.03 -12.95
CA LYS A 271 7.24 4.94 -12.43
C LYS A 271 7.31 4.14 -11.13
N PHE A 272 6.32 4.31 -10.27
CA PHE A 272 6.19 3.56 -9.03
C PHE A 272 6.12 2.05 -9.28
N ILE A 273 5.25 1.61 -10.17
CA ILE A 273 5.02 0.19 -10.47
C ILE A 273 6.28 -0.45 -11.05
N HIS A 274 6.92 0.19 -12.03
CA HIS A 274 8.12 -0.36 -12.68
C HIS A 274 9.30 -0.42 -11.73
N GLU A 275 9.58 0.66 -11.00
CA GLU A 275 10.70 0.70 -10.06
C GLU A 275 10.48 -0.26 -8.89
N ARG A 276 9.24 -0.36 -8.39
CA ARG A 276 8.91 -1.27 -7.32
C ARG A 276 9.05 -2.74 -7.75
N ALA A 277 8.56 -3.09 -8.93
CA ALA A 277 8.72 -4.43 -9.49
C ALA A 277 10.19 -4.83 -9.59
N ARG A 278 11.05 -3.89 -10.01
CA ARG A 278 12.49 -4.09 -10.13
C ARG A 278 13.17 -4.33 -8.77
N VAL A 279 12.80 -3.60 -7.72
CA VAL A 279 13.47 -3.63 -6.41
C VAL A 279 12.85 -4.65 -5.46
N ALA A 280 11.51 -4.72 -5.40
CA ALA A 280 10.77 -5.54 -4.42
C ALA A 280 10.17 -6.83 -5.04
N GLY A 281 10.33 -7.04 -6.34
CA GLY A 281 9.82 -8.24 -7.04
C GLY A 281 8.30 -8.27 -7.22
N ALA A 282 7.57 -7.27 -6.70
CA ALA A 282 6.12 -7.14 -6.86
C ALA A 282 5.76 -5.70 -7.26
N PRO A 283 4.90 -5.49 -8.27
CA PRO A 283 4.59 -4.17 -8.79
C PRO A 283 3.78 -3.31 -7.81
N VAL A 284 3.02 -3.94 -6.93
CA VAL A 284 2.17 -3.27 -5.93
C VAL A 284 2.29 -3.93 -4.57
N GLN A 285 2.13 -3.12 -3.53
CA GLN A 285 2.30 -3.49 -2.13
C GLN A 285 1.47 -4.69 -1.69
N ILE A 286 0.22 -4.80 -2.15
CA ILE A 286 -0.68 -5.86 -1.71
C ILE A 286 -0.35 -7.23 -2.30
N MET A 287 0.59 -7.32 -3.23
CA MET A 287 1.11 -8.56 -3.80
C MET A 287 2.41 -9.02 -3.12
N ASP A 288 2.94 -8.27 -2.16
CA ASP A 288 4.13 -8.68 -1.42
C ASP A 288 3.85 -9.95 -0.63
N ARG A 289 4.73 -10.92 -0.81
CA ARG A 289 4.73 -12.11 0.05
C ARG A 289 5.30 -11.73 1.41
N PRO A 290 4.67 -12.16 2.51
CA PRO A 290 5.25 -11.92 3.83
C PRO A 290 6.54 -12.71 3.98
N GLU A 291 7.61 -12.06 4.43
CA GLU A 291 8.93 -12.67 4.68
C GLU A 291 9.20 -12.81 6.18
N GLY A 292 10.02 -13.80 6.58
CA GLY A 292 10.65 -13.83 7.89
C GLY A 292 9.99 -14.66 8.99
N VAL A 293 9.15 -15.67 8.65
CA VAL A 293 8.62 -16.64 9.63
C VAL A 293 8.91 -18.11 9.23
N VAL A 294 9.71 -18.33 8.20
CA VAL A 294 10.08 -19.70 7.78
C VAL A 294 11.48 -20.00 8.31
N GLY A 295 11.62 -20.58 9.49
CA GLY A 295 12.89 -21.20 9.82
C GLY A 295 13.25 -21.46 11.28
N ALA A 296 12.60 -20.86 12.27
CA ALA A 296 13.04 -21.08 13.66
C ALA A 296 11.97 -21.49 14.68
N GLU A 297 10.68 -21.42 14.33
CA GLU A 297 9.60 -21.69 15.29
C GLU A 297 8.52 -22.68 14.79
N ALA A 298 8.73 -23.33 13.65
CA ALA A 298 7.79 -24.34 13.13
C ALA A 298 7.93 -25.73 13.80
N GLU A 299 8.96 -25.94 14.61
CA GLU A 299 9.21 -27.23 15.28
C GLU A 299 8.74 -27.32 16.74
N GLN A 300 8.06 -26.32 17.27
CA GLN A 300 7.50 -26.41 18.62
C GLN A 300 6.01 -26.06 18.62
N ILE A 301 5.17 -26.95 18.10
CA ILE A 301 3.78 -27.15 18.50
C ILE A 301 3.54 -28.65 18.61
#